data_5147a0372b31ba532a7b37de12407bb5
#
_entry.id   5147a0372b31ba532a7b37de12407bb5
#
_cell.length_a   1.000
_cell.length_b   1.000
_cell.length_c   1.000
_cell.angle_alpha   90.00
_cell.angle_beta   90.00
_cell.angle_gamma   90.00
#
_symmetry.space_group_name_H-M   'P 1'
#
loop_
_entity.id
_entity.type
_entity.pdbx_description
1 polymer ?
#
loop_
_entity_poly.entity_id
_entity_poly.type
_entity_poly.pdbx_seq_one_letter_code
_entity_poly.pdbx_strand_id
1 'polypeptide(L)'
;ESPELIHSQDPARVTDGRLVGTSFFYRLLNMMARFAAVAGHEEDIPAYLEQAARVKDAYNRMFLNPETGQYANNTVSAGLLSLVQGLVPDTLKQKVFDELVRRTEVDFDSHVSTGMIGMQFMMRGLSRYGRPDLALTLATNRTYPSWGYMIDRGATTIWELWNGDTADPAMNSGNHVMLLGDLLTWYYENLAGIKSDPAAPGFKHVVMAPYFPDGLDWVDAATESPYGPIASRWSRDGQGLSWKVEIPA
;
A
#
# COMPACT_ATOMS: atom_id res chain seq x y z
N GLU A 1 -5.79 -13.95 3.65
CA GLU A 1 -5.33 -15.08 4.48
C GLU A 1 -6.43 -16.14 4.48
N SER A 2 -6.07 -17.42 4.31
CA SER A 2 -7.04 -18.48 4.50
C SER A 2 -7.49 -18.53 5.97
N PRO A 3 -8.68 -19.09 6.28
CA PRO A 3 -9.15 -19.22 7.67
C PRO A 3 -8.13 -19.87 8.59
N GLU A 4 -7.30 -20.75 8.02
CA GLU A 4 -6.23 -21.45 8.71
C GLU A 4 -5.04 -20.54 9.09
N LEU A 5 -4.95 -19.32 8.53
CA LEU A 5 -3.85 -18.39 8.76
C LEU A 5 -4.07 -17.46 9.92
N ILE A 6 -5.32 -17.15 10.28
CA ILE A 6 -5.66 -16.14 11.30
C ILE A 6 -5.12 -16.53 12.67
N HIS A 7 -5.05 -17.81 12.98
CA HIS A 7 -4.47 -18.34 14.20
C HIS A 7 -3.23 -19.19 13.95
N SER A 8 -2.64 -19.10 12.73
CA SER A 8 -1.45 -19.87 12.41
C SER A 8 -0.30 -19.46 13.30
N GLN A 9 0.29 -20.45 13.95
CA GLN A 9 1.58 -20.31 14.64
C GLN A 9 2.76 -20.68 13.73
N ASP A 10 2.48 -20.99 12.46
CA ASP A 10 3.50 -21.31 11.46
C ASP A 10 4.29 -20.04 11.09
N PRO A 11 5.59 -19.96 11.45
CA PRO A 11 6.42 -18.80 11.15
C PRO A 11 6.56 -18.51 9.64
N ALA A 12 6.31 -19.51 8.78
CA ALA A 12 6.37 -19.30 7.33
C ALA A 12 5.15 -18.53 6.79
N ARG A 13 4.09 -18.44 7.57
CA ARG A 13 2.82 -17.82 7.18
C ARG A 13 2.55 -16.48 7.86
N VAL A 14 3.20 -16.21 8.97
CA VAL A 14 3.02 -14.98 9.77
C VAL A 14 4.23 -14.10 9.62
N THR A 15 4.04 -12.84 9.25
CA THR A 15 5.16 -11.87 9.16
C THR A 15 5.82 -11.70 10.53
N ASP A 16 7.15 -11.76 10.58
CA ASP A 16 7.92 -11.61 11.82
C ASP A 16 7.56 -10.27 12.49
N GLY A 17 7.03 -10.34 13.71
CA GLY A 17 6.61 -9.16 14.48
C GLY A 17 7.76 -8.19 14.79
N ARG A 18 9.00 -8.70 14.90
CA ARG A 18 10.20 -7.86 15.09
C ARG A 18 10.47 -7.02 13.85
N LEU A 19 10.31 -7.63 12.66
CA LEU A 19 10.41 -6.91 11.37
C LEU A 19 9.36 -5.80 11.32
N VAL A 20 8.11 -6.12 11.59
CA VAL A 20 7.00 -5.16 11.57
C VAL A 20 7.28 -4.02 12.54
N GLY A 21 7.52 -4.32 13.83
CA GLY A 21 7.76 -3.31 14.86
C GLY A 21 8.96 -2.42 14.54
N THR A 22 10.07 -3.00 14.06
CA THR A 22 11.27 -2.23 13.70
C THR A 22 11.05 -1.34 12.49
N SER A 23 10.28 -1.79 11.49
CA SER A 23 9.95 -0.98 10.32
C SER A 23 9.13 0.27 10.69
N PHE A 24 8.14 0.11 11.57
CA PHE A 24 7.37 1.24 12.09
C PHE A 24 8.19 2.15 13.00
N PHE A 25 9.09 1.62 13.82
CA PHE A 25 10.00 2.43 14.62
C PHE A 25 10.92 3.30 13.74
N TYR A 26 11.48 2.73 12.68
CA TYR A 26 12.23 3.49 11.68
C TYR A 26 11.40 4.63 11.06
N ARG A 27 10.16 4.33 10.67
CA ARG A 27 9.23 5.33 10.14
C ARG A 27 8.98 6.44 11.14
N LEU A 28 8.72 6.11 12.42
CA LEU A 28 8.47 7.09 13.47
C LEU A 28 9.67 8.02 13.67
N LEU A 29 10.90 7.51 13.67
CA LEU A 29 12.10 8.34 13.78
C LEU A 29 12.20 9.37 12.64
N ASN A 30 11.94 8.95 11.40
CA ASN A 30 11.93 9.88 10.26
C ASN A 30 10.76 10.89 10.36
N MET A 31 9.59 10.48 10.88
CA MET A 31 8.48 11.39 11.13
C MET A 31 8.83 12.40 12.24
N MET A 32 9.49 11.97 13.33
CA MET A 32 9.93 12.87 14.41
C MET A 32 10.92 13.91 13.91
N ALA A 33 11.86 13.53 13.03
CA ALA A 33 12.76 14.51 12.39
C ALA A 33 12.01 15.58 11.58
N ARG A 34 10.96 15.16 10.86
CA ARG A 34 10.10 16.10 10.10
C ARG A 34 9.24 16.96 11.03
N PHE A 35 8.69 16.41 12.10
CA PHE A 35 7.93 17.17 13.08
C PHE A 35 8.80 18.17 13.83
N ALA A 36 10.04 17.80 14.18
CA ALA A 36 11.01 18.70 14.76
C ALA A 36 11.28 19.92 13.86
N ALA A 37 11.47 19.70 12.54
CA ALA A 37 11.62 20.78 11.58
C ALA A 37 10.40 21.72 11.53
N VAL A 38 9.19 21.15 11.52
CA VAL A 38 7.95 21.97 11.49
C VAL A 38 7.72 22.71 12.80
N ALA A 39 8.11 22.10 13.93
CA ALA A 39 7.95 22.69 15.26
C ALA A 39 9.07 23.69 15.65
N GLY A 40 10.10 23.86 14.80
CA GLY A 40 11.22 24.75 15.09
C GLY A 40 12.24 24.18 16.09
N HIS A 41 12.32 22.85 16.21
CA HIS A 41 13.28 22.11 17.03
C HIS A 41 14.35 21.45 16.16
N GLU A 42 15.03 22.27 15.34
CA GLU A 42 16.00 21.77 14.36
C GLU A 42 17.20 21.06 14.99
N GLU A 43 17.53 21.40 16.24
CA GLU A 43 18.59 20.78 17.04
C GLU A 43 18.37 19.29 17.32
N ASP A 44 17.11 18.83 17.31
CA ASP A 44 16.76 17.42 17.57
C ASP A 44 16.86 16.54 16.31
N ILE A 45 16.81 17.15 15.12
CA ILE A 45 16.76 16.44 13.83
C ILE A 45 17.94 15.46 13.67
N PRO A 46 19.22 15.86 13.92
CA PRO A 46 20.35 14.96 13.74
C PRO A 46 20.25 13.70 14.58
N ALA A 47 19.77 13.80 15.82
CA ALA A 47 19.63 12.65 16.72
C ALA A 47 18.61 11.62 16.20
N TYR A 48 17.45 12.08 15.70
CA TYR A 48 16.44 11.19 15.09
C TYR A 48 16.96 10.52 13.83
N LEU A 49 17.64 11.26 12.94
CA LEU A 49 18.16 10.71 11.68
C LEU A 49 19.31 9.73 11.91
N GLU A 50 20.21 10.01 12.86
CA GLU A 50 21.28 9.09 13.23
C GLU A 50 20.72 7.79 13.81
N GLN A 51 19.71 7.88 14.68
CA GLN A 51 19.06 6.69 15.20
C GLN A 51 18.34 5.92 14.10
N ALA A 52 17.65 6.60 13.17
CA ALA A 52 17.01 5.97 12.02
C ALA A 52 18.04 5.21 11.15
N ALA A 53 19.21 5.80 10.88
CA ALA A 53 20.28 5.14 10.15
C ALA A 53 20.77 3.85 10.85
N ARG A 54 21.02 3.91 12.17
CA ARG A 54 21.38 2.72 12.95
C ARG A 54 20.32 1.63 12.92
N VAL A 55 19.03 2.01 13.00
CA VAL A 55 17.91 1.06 12.90
C VAL A 55 17.87 0.42 11.53
N LYS A 56 18.02 1.21 10.45
CA LYS A 56 18.04 0.70 9.07
C LYS A 56 19.18 -0.31 8.87
N ASP A 57 20.37 -0.03 9.36
CA ASP A 57 21.51 -0.93 9.26
C ASP A 57 21.29 -2.24 10.04
N ALA A 58 20.77 -2.14 11.26
CA ALA A 58 20.47 -3.32 12.07
C ALA A 58 19.34 -4.16 11.46
N TYR A 59 18.32 -3.52 10.92
CA TYR A 59 17.21 -4.17 10.22
C TYR A 59 17.70 -4.98 9.02
N ASN A 60 18.52 -4.39 8.16
CA ASN A 60 19.04 -5.10 6.98
C ASN A 60 20.00 -6.23 7.38
N ARG A 61 20.85 -6.05 8.39
CA ARG A 61 21.70 -7.15 8.89
C ARG A 61 20.88 -8.32 9.43
N MET A 62 19.74 -8.05 10.04
CA MET A 62 18.92 -9.08 10.69
C MET A 62 17.98 -9.78 9.73
N PHE A 63 17.37 -9.06 8.79
CA PHE A 63 16.22 -9.56 8.02
C PHE A 63 16.47 -9.72 6.53
N LEU A 64 17.44 -9.00 5.93
CA LEU A 64 17.66 -9.03 4.48
C LEU A 64 18.60 -10.18 4.09
N ASN A 65 18.14 -10.98 3.14
CA ASN A 65 19.02 -11.83 2.34
C ASN A 65 19.36 -11.08 1.03
N PRO A 66 20.59 -10.55 0.86
CA PRO A 66 20.94 -9.75 -0.31
C PRO A 66 21.05 -10.59 -1.59
N GLU A 67 21.25 -11.91 -1.48
CA GLU A 67 21.35 -12.80 -2.65
C GLU A 67 19.98 -13.03 -3.28
N THR A 68 18.93 -13.14 -2.48
CA THR A 68 17.57 -13.43 -2.95
C THR A 68 16.67 -12.19 -2.98
N GLY A 69 17.00 -11.13 -2.26
CA GLY A 69 16.14 -9.96 -2.06
C GLY A 69 15.01 -10.18 -1.05
N GLN A 70 15.03 -11.29 -0.33
CA GLN A 70 13.99 -11.67 0.62
C GLN A 70 14.23 -11.04 2.00
N TYR A 71 13.13 -10.68 2.67
CA TYR A 71 13.15 -10.20 4.04
C TYR A 71 12.51 -11.22 4.99
N ALA A 72 13.21 -11.54 6.08
CA ALA A 72 12.78 -12.49 7.10
C ALA A 72 12.26 -13.80 6.48
N ASN A 73 11.00 -14.15 6.74
CA ASN A 73 10.34 -15.34 6.20
C ASN A 73 9.65 -15.10 4.84
N ASN A 74 10.03 -14.06 4.13
CA ASN A 74 9.58 -13.75 2.75
C ASN A 74 8.07 -13.63 2.57
N THR A 75 7.33 -13.16 3.58
CA THR A 75 5.93 -12.79 3.36
C THR A 75 5.84 -11.54 2.48
N VAL A 76 4.74 -11.39 1.72
CA VAL A 76 4.52 -10.20 0.90
C VAL A 76 4.57 -8.92 1.76
N SER A 77 4.00 -8.96 2.97
CA SER A 77 4.07 -7.85 3.92
C SER A 77 5.52 -7.50 4.32
N ALA A 78 6.41 -8.48 4.48
CA ALA A 78 7.80 -8.22 4.85
C ALA A 78 8.56 -7.45 3.77
N GLY A 79 8.46 -7.89 2.52
CA GLY A 79 9.04 -7.18 1.37
C GLY A 79 8.42 -5.80 1.16
N LEU A 80 7.10 -5.72 1.20
CA LEU A 80 6.34 -4.49 1.01
C LEU A 80 6.69 -3.42 2.05
N LEU A 81 6.65 -3.75 3.35
CA LEU A 81 7.02 -2.81 4.42
C LEU A 81 8.45 -2.33 4.29
N SER A 82 9.38 -3.23 3.98
CA SER A 82 10.78 -2.86 3.77
C SER A 82 10.96 -1.84 2.64
N LEU A 83 10.25 -2.03 1.53
CA LEU A 83 10.27 -1.10 0.38
C LEU A 83 9.61 0.24 0.70
N VAL A 84 8.35 0.22 1.16
CA VAL A 84 7.57 1.45 1.32
C VAL A 84 8.05 2.34 2.45
N GLN A 85 8.66 1.75 3.49
CA GLN A 85 9.27 2.49 4.59
C GLN A 85 10.68 3.02 4.25
N GLY A 86 11.27 2.63 3.09
CA GLY A 86 12.60 3.09 2.68
C GLY A 86 13.77 2.39 3.37
N LEU A 87 13.53 1.19 3.91
CA LEU A 87 14.56 0.39 4.60
C LEU A 87 15.49 -0.33 3.63
N VAL A 88 15.01 -0.70 2.44
CA VAL A 88 15.79 -1.42 1.44
C VAL A 88 16.97 -0.57 0.94
N PRO A 89 18.19 -1.12 0.85
CA PRO A 89 19.31 -0.46 0.18
C PRO A 89 18.98 -0.15 -1.28
N ASP A 90 19.39 1.02 -1.78
CA ASP A 90 19.02 1.48 -3.14
C ASP A 90 19.38 0.48 -4.23
N THR A 91 20.54 -0.16 -4.10
CA THR A 91 21.04 -1.16 -5.06
C THR A 91 20.22 -2.46 -5.10
N LEU A 92 19.39 -2.70 -4.09
CA LEU A 92 18.59 -3.93 -3.97
C LEU A 92 17.08 -3.70 -4.12
N LYS A 93 16.64 -2.44 -4.28
CA LYS A 93 15.20 -2.11 -4.36
C LYS A 93 14.49 -2.88 -5.47
N GLN A 94 15.09 -2.94 -6.67
CA GLN A 94 14.49 -3.67 -7.78
C GLN A 94 14.40 -5.17 -7.49
N LYS A 95 15.47 -5.77 -6.98
CA LYS A 95 15.48 -7.20 -6.63
C LYS A 95 14.41 -7.57 -5.59
N VAL A 96 14.28 -6.75 -4.53
CA VAL A 96 13.24 -6.95 -3.50
C VAL A 96 11.84 -6.78 -4.09
N PHE A 97 11.67 -5.82 -4.98
CA PHE A 97 10.40 -5.60 -5.64
C PHE A 97 10.02 -6.74 -6.60
N ASP A 98 10.98 -7.23 -7.39
CA ASP A 98 10.77 -8.37 -8.29
C ASP A 98 10.35 -9.63 -7.51
N GLU A 99 10.96 -9.87 -6.35
CA GLU A 99 10.58 -10.99 -5.48
C GLU A 99 9.17 -10.78 -4.88
N LEU A 100 8.82 -9.57 -4.47
CA LEU A 100 7.46 -9.24 -4.00
C LEU A 100 6.43 -9.50 -5.10
N VAL A 101 6.69 -9.06 -6.34
CA VAL A 101 5.83 -9.28 -7.51
C VAL A 101 5.71 -10.78 -7.79
N ARG A 102 6.83 -11.50 -7.87
CA ARG A 102 6.84 -12.95 -8.07
C ARG A 102 5.98 -13.67 -7.02
N ARG A 103 6.14 -13.30 -5.74
CA ARG A 103 5.32 -13.88 -4.66
C ARG A 103 3.84 -13.63 -4.89
N THR A 104 3.48 -12.40 -5.24
CA THR A 104 2.09 -12.02 -5.44
C THR A 104 1.48 -12.74 -6.64
N GLU A 105 2.20 -12.78 -7.78
CA GLU A 105 1.68 -13.35 -9.02
C GLU A 105 1.74 -14.88 -9.04
N VAL A 106 2.85 -15.47 -8.58
CA VAL A 106 3.08 -16.91 -8.72
C VAL A 106 2.62 -17.68 -7.50
N ASP A 107 3.03 -17.26 -6.29
CA ASP A 107 2.75 -18.06 -5.10
C ASP A 107 1.31 -17.82 -4.58
N PHE A 108 0.74 -16.63 -4.88
CA PHE A 108 -0.63 -16.26 -4.47
C PHE A 108 -1.57 -16.02 -5.66
N ASP A 109 -1.20 -16.42 -6.87
CA ASP A 109 -2.04 -16.36 -8.08
C ASP A 109 -2.72 -15.00 -8.25
N SER A 110 -1.97 -13.92 -8.08
CA SER A 110 -2.46 -12.53 -8.14
C SER A 110 -3.63 -12.25 -7.18
N HIS A 111 -3.61 -12.85 -6.01
CA HIS A 111 -4.57 -12.56 -4.93
C HIS A 111 -3.90 -11.79 -3.79
N VAL A 112 -4.74 -11.12 -2.99
CA VAL A 112 -4.25 -10.47 -1.77
C VAL A 112 -3.74 -11.52 -0.78
N SER A 113 -2.54 -11.29 -0.26
CA SER A 113 -1.87 -12.21 0.67
C SER A 113 -1.34 -11.49 1.90
N THR A 114 -1.86 -10.30 2.15
CA THR A 114 -1.51 -9.49 3.31
C THR A 114 -2.72 -9.27 4.19
N GLY A 115 -2.49 -9.18 5.48
CA GLY A 115 -3.49 -8.69 6.42
C GLY A 115 -3.51 -7.16 6.48
N MET A 116 -4.25 -6.63 7.42
CA MET A 116 -4.53 -5.22 7.66
C MET A 116 -3.29 -4.31 7.56
N ILE A 117 -2.14 -4.73 8.14
CA ILE A 117 -0.91 -3.92 8.13
C ILE A 117 -0.34 -3.79 6.71
N GLY A 118 -0.26 -4.89 5.95
CA GLY A 118 0.25 -4.86 4.58
C GLY A 118 -0.68 -4.13 3.62
N MET A 119 -2.00 -4.32 3.78
CA MET A 119 -2.99 -3.66 2.92
C MET A 119 -2.95 -2.13 2.95
N GLN A 120 -2.45 -1.51 4.03
CA GLN A 120 -2.27 -0.05 4.09
C GLN A 120 -1.28 0.50 3.05
N PHE A 121 -0.47 -0.36 2.44
CA PHE A 121 0.62 0.05 1.54
C PHE A 121 0.63 -0.70 0.21
N MET A 122 -0.22 -1.73 0.04
CA MET A 122 -0.11 -2.68 -1.06
C MET A 122 -0.34 -2.02 -2.41
N MET A 123 -1.45 -1.32 -2.56
CA MET A 123 -1.88 -0.79 -3.85
C MET A 123 -0.95 0.33 -4.33
N ARG A 124 -0.68 1.30 -3.45
CA ARG A 124 0.24 2.40 -3.75
C ARG A 124 1.69 1.93 -3.83
N GLY A 125 2.07 0.94 -3.04
CA GLY A 125 3.39 0.33 -3.10
C GLY A 125 3.66 -0.31 -4.45
N LEU A 126 2.77 -1.15 -4.96
CA LEU A 126 2.88 -1.74 -6.28
C LEU A 126 2.99 -0.68 -7.38
N SER A 127 2.10 0.32 -7.34
CA SER A 127 2.08 1.39 -8.35
C SER A 127 3.33 2.26 -8.31
N ARG A 128 3.84 2.59 -7.12
CA ARG A 128 5.06 3.38 -6.93
C ARG A 128 6.29 2.72 -7.54
N TYR A 129 6.35 1.40 -7.51
CA TYR A 129 7.47 0.61 -8.05
C TYR A 129 7.21 0.07 -9.46
N GLY A 130 6.15 0.57 -10.14
CA GLY A 130 5.95 0.34 -11.57
C GLY A 130 4.99 -0.80 -11.95
N ARG A 131 4.20 -1.33 -10.99
CA ARG A 131 3.18 -2.36 -11.23
C ARG A 131 1.76 -1.93 -10.86
N PRO A 132 1.26 -0.78 -11.43
CA PRO A 132 -0.13 -0.38 -11.24
C PRO A 132 -1.12 -1.36 -11.87
N ASP A 133 -0.69 -2.11 -12.89
CA ASP A 133 -1.42 -3.22 -13.51
C ASP A 133 -1.75 -4.33 -12.51
N LEU A 134 -0.75 -4.75 -11.72
CA LEU A 134 -0.95 -5.76 -10.69
C LEU A 134 -1.86 -5.23 -9.56
N ALA A 135 -1.71 -3.95 -9.19
CA ALA A 135 -2.63 -3.32 -8.24
C ALA A 135 -4.08 -3.36 -8.75
N LEU A 136 -4.31 -3.06 -10.04
CA LEU A 136 -5.63 -3.17 -10.64
C LEU A 136 -6.16 -4.61 -10.63
N THR A 137 -5.32 -5.58 -10.95
CA THR A 137 -5.68 -7.01 -10.89
C THR A 137 -6.15 -7.39 -9.49
N LEU A 138 -5.41 -7.01 -8.45
CA LEU A 138 -5.83 -7.25 -7.06
C LEU A 138 -7.15 -6.56 -6.71
N ALA A 139 -7.34 -5.32 -7.17
CA ALA A 139 -8.54 -4.53 -6.91
C ALA A 139 -9.80 -5.11 -7.58
N THR A 140 -9.65 -5.73 -8.73
CA THR A 140 -10.78 -6.23 -9.56
C THR A 140 -10.99 -7.73 -9.44
N ASN A 141 -10.11 -8.45 -8.73
CA ASN A 141 -10.25 -9.89 -8.52
C ASN A 141 -11.56 -10.20 -7.78
N ARG A 142 -12.25 -11.27 -8.20
CA ARG A 142 -13.52 -11.71 -7.63
C ARG A 142 -13.45 -13.08 -6.97
N THR A 143 -12.33 -13.77 -7.10
CA THR A 143 -12.10 -15.05 -6.42
C THR A 143 -11.45 -14.84 -5.05
N TYR A 144 -11.57 -15.81 -4.17
CA TYR A 144 -11.01 -15.77 -2.80
C TYR A 144 -9.48 -15.83 -2.81
N PRO A 145 -8.80 -14.99 -2.01
CA PRO A 145 -9.29 -13.87 -1.20
C PRO A 145 -9.27 -12.54 -2.00
N SER A 146 -10.37 -11.81 -1.97
CA SER A 146 -10.47 -10.48 -2.62
C SER A 146 -11.66 -9.69 -2.10
N TRP A 147 -11.69 -8.37 -2.37
CA TRP A 147 -12.88 -7.54 -2.10
C TRP A 147 -14.06 -7.94 -3.00
N GLY A 148 -13.79 -8.32 -4.26
CA GLY A 148 -14.82 -8.80 -5.17
C GLY A 148 -15.49 -10.08 -4.66
N TYR A 149 -14.73 -11.00 -4.06
CA TYR A 149 -15.29 -12.15 -3.36
C TYR A 149 -16.26 -11.74 -2.25
N MET A 150 -15.89 -10.78 -1.39
CA MET A 150 -16.77 -10.28 -0.33
C MET A 150 -18.10 -9.78 -0.92
N ILE A 151 -18.04 -8.99 -2.01
CA ILE A 151 -19.23 -8.45 -2.70
C ILE A 151 -20.09 -9.60 -3.23
N ASP A 152 -19.52 -10.60 -3.88
CA ASP A 152 -20.24 -11.75 -4.44
C ASP A 152 -20.89 -12.61 -3.37
N ARG A 153 -20.37 -12.57 -2.15
CA ARG A 153 -20.94 -13.24 -0.97
C ARG A 153 -21.91 -12.37 -0.18
N GLY A 154 -22.28 -11.19 -0.70
CA GLY A 154 -23.31 -10.34 -0.12
C GLY A 154 -22.80 -9.37 0.96
N ALA A 155 -21.49 -9.10 1.02
CA ALA A 155 -20.97 -8.08 1.90
C ALA A 155 -21.52 -6.70 1.54
N THR A 156 -22.03 -5.98 2.52
CA THR A 156 -22.46 -4.58 2.41
C THR A 156 -21.42 -3.61 2.96
N THR A 157 -20.43 -4.15 3.66
CA THR A 157 -19.28 -3.42 4.24
C THR A 157 -18.04 -4.31 4.11
N ILE A 158 -16.87 -3.78 4.46
CA ILE A 158 -15.63 -4.57 4.49
C ILE A 158 -15.65 -5.48 5.73
N TRP A 159 -15.46 -6.78 5.52
CA TRP A 159 -15.31 -7.76 6.58
C TRP A 159 -13.90 -7.69 7.20
N GLU A 160 -13.78 -8.13 8.43
CA GLU A 160 -12.49 -8.26 9.12
C GLU A 160 -11.62 -9.36 8.50
N LEU A 161 -12.27 -10.46 8.10
CA LEU A 161 -11.62 -11.63 7.50
C LEU A 161 -12.07 -11.76 6.04
N TRP A 162 -11.15 -12.17 5.18
CA TRP A 162 -11.46 -12.39 3.75
C TRP A 162 -12.61 -13.38 3.52
N ASN A 163 -12.79 -14.35 4.42
CA ASN A 163 -13.87 -15.34 4.41
C ASN A 163 -15.00 -15.03 5.41
N GLY A 164 -15.35 -13.79 5.61
CA GLY A 164 -16.34 -13.39 6.61
C GLY A 164 -17.71 -14.07 6.50
N ASP A 165 -18.04 -14.61 5.33
CA ASP A 165 -19.25 -15.41 5.09
C ASP A 165 -19.22 -16.80 5.74
N THR A 166 -18.03 -17.36 6.01
CA THR A 166 -17.80 -18.68 6.60
C THR A 166 -17.02 -18.64 7.90
N ALA A 167 -16.53 -17.48 8.31
CA ALA A 167 -15.76 -17.31 9.53
C ALA A 167 -16.65 -17.45 10.77
N ASP A 168 -16.04 -17.85 11.89
CA ASP A 168 -16.72 -17.85 13.18
C ASP A 168 -17.19 -16.41 13.51
N PRO A 169 -18.49 -16.17 13.70
CA PRO A 169 -19.02 -14.85 14.03
C PRO A 169 -18.41 -14.22 15.29
N ALA A 170 -17.87 -15.03 16.21
CA ALA A 170 -17.18 -14.53 17.41
C ALA A 170 -15.78 -13.99 17.09
N MET A 171 -15.24 -14.30 15.90
CA MET A 171 -13.90 -13.96 15.46
C MET A 171 -13.87 -13.04 14.24
N ASN A 172 -15.04 -12.61 13.76
CA ASN A 172 -15.15 -11.80 12.56
C ASN A 172 -16.15 -10.66 12.75
N SER A 173 -15.69 -9.43 12.48
CA SER A 173 -16.57 -8.28 12.35
C SER A 173 -17.05 -8.14 10.91
N GLY A 174 -18.35 -7.97 10.72
CA GLY A 174 -18.95 -7.67 9.42
C GLY A 174 -18.71 -6.23 8.94
N ASN A 175 -18.09 -5.37 9.75
CA ASN A 175 -17.79 -3.98 9.42
C ASN A 175 -16.41 -3.59 9.96
N HIS A 176 -15.37 -3.89 9.19
CA HIS A 176 -13.97 -3.72 9.59
C HIS A 176 -13.16 -3.01 8.50
N VAL A 177 -13.38 -1.71 8.38
CA VAL A 177 -12.84 -0.88 7.29
C VAL A 177 -11.32 -0.98 7.11
N MET A 178 -10.55 -1.39 8.13
CA MET A 178 -9.10 -1.49 8.04
C MET A 178 -8.61 -2.47 6.97
N LEU A 179 -9.39 -3.49 6.61
CA LEU A 179 -9.03 -4.42 5.54
C LEU A 179 -9.22 -3.83 4.13
N LEU A 180 -9.85 -2.65 4.02
CA LEU A 180 -9.83 -1.86 2.79
C LEU A 180 -8.40 -1.42 2.44
N GLY A 181 -7.57 -1.19 3.44
CA GLY A 181 -6.20 -0.77 3.27
C GLY A 181 -6.10 0.60 2.61
N ASP A 182 -5.27 0.68 1.57
CA ASP A 182 -5.08 1.91 0.78
C ASP A 182 -5.84 1.92 -0.56
N LEU A 183 -6.81 0.99 -0.76
CA LEU A 183 -7.52 0.83 -2.03
C LEU A 183 -8.23 2.13 -2.47
N LEU A 184 -8.99 2.78 -1.57
CA LEU A 184 -9.69 4.02 -1.92
C LEU A 184 -8.72 5.15 -2.23
N THR A 185 -7.65 5.29 -1.43
CA THR A 185 -6.58 6.27 -1.70
C THR A 185 -5.93 6.00 -3.05
N TRP A 186 -5.71 4.72 -3.39
CA TRP A 186 -5.15 4.32 -4.67
C TRP A 186 -6.06 4.67 -5.84
N TYR A 187 -7.39 4.54 -5.72
CA TYR A 187 -8.32 5.00 -6.77
C TYR A 187 -8.14 6.47 -7.07
N TYR A 188 -8.08 7.32 -6.03
CA TYR A 188 -7.87 8.76 -6.20
C TYR A 188 -6.47 9.09 -6.71
N GLU A 189 -5.43 8.54 -6.09
CA GLU A 189 -4.05 8.89 -6.42
C GLU A 189 -3.57 8.28 -7.74
N ASN A 190 -4.05 7.09 -8.12
CA ASN A 190 -3.53 6.39 -9.29
C ASN A 190 -4.53 6.32 -10.45
N LEU A 191 -5.78 5.90 -10.25
CA LEU A 191 -6.73 5.85 -11.37
C LEU A 191 -7.21 7.26 -11.77
N ALA A 192 -7.59 8.08 -10.81
CA ALA A 192 -7.96 9.48 -11.08
C ALA A 192 -6.72 10.39 -11.21
N GLY A 193 -5.60 10.02 -10.59
CA GLY A 193 -4.35 10.76 -10.63
C GLY A 193 -4.32 12.01 -9.77
N ILE A 194 -5.22 12.17 -8.81
CA ILE A 194 -5.28 13.33 -7.91
C ILE A 194 -4.34 13.11 -6.73
N LYS A 195 -3.21 13.83 -6.70
CA LYS A 195 -2.19 13.70 -5.64
C LYS A 195 -1.86 15.05 -5.03
N SER A 196 -1.71 15.07 -3.70
CA SER A 196 -1.08 16.19 -3.01
C SER A 196 0.44 16.05 -3.10
N ASP A 197 1.13 17.14 -3.43
CA ASP A 197 2.59 17.15 -3.39
C ASP A 197 3.08 17.09 -1.93
N PRO A 198 3.92 16.10 -1.57
CA PRO A 198 4.47 16.02 -0.22
C PRO A 198 5.33 17.23 0.19
N ALA A 199 5.88 17.96 -0.77
CA ALA A 199 6.64 19.19 -0.52
C ALA A 199 5.74 20.42 -0.28
N ALA A 200 4.47 20.36 -0.73
CA ALA A 200 3.46 21.38 -0.54
C ALA A 200 2.11 20.73 -0.15
N PRO A 201 2.02 20.15 1.07
CA PRO A 201 0.92 19.30 1.48
C PRO A 201 -0.42 20.05 1.56
N GLY A 202 -1.51 19.29 1.65
CA GLY A 202 -2.87 19.84 1.75
C GLY A 202 -3.41 20.38 0.43
N PHE A 203 -2.91 19.87 -0.71
CA PHE A 203 -3.25 20.34 -2.05
C PHE A 203 -2.87 21.80 -2.34
N LYS A 204 -1.91 22.35 -1.61
CA LYS A 204 -1.29 23.63 -1.96
C LYS A 204 -0.61 23.54 -3.34
N HIS A 205 -0.09 22.38 -3.67
CA HIS A 205 0.32 22.00 -5.02
C HIS A 205 -0.35 20.67 -5.37
N VAL A 206 -1.07 20.63 -6.49
CA VAL A 206 -1.78 19.46 -6.99
C VAL A 206 -0.95 18.80 -8.08
N VAL A 207 -0.68 17.51 -7.93
CA VAL A 207 -0.07 16.70 -8.99
C VAL A 207 -1.16 15.87 -9.66
N MET A 208 -1.37 16.09 -10.96
CA MET A 208 -2.31 15.34 -11.77
C MET A 208 -1.55 14.31 -12.60
N ALA A 209 -1.67 13.02 -12.25
CA ALA A 209 -0.93 11.93 -12.89
C ALA A 209 -1.75 10.62 -12.86
N PRO A 210 -2.80 10.48 -13.69
CA PRO A 210 -3.61 9.28 -13.75
C PRO A 210 -2.87 8.12 -14.43
N TYR A 211 -3.18 6.91 -14.01
CA TYR A 211 -2.89 5.69 -14.72
C TYR A 211 -4.10 5.31 -15.55
N PHE A 212 -3.91 5.07 -16.84
CA PHE A 212 -4.94 4.70 -17.80
C PHE A 212 -4.83 3.21 -18.16
N PRO A 213 -5.39 2.30 -17.35
CA PRO A 213 -5.26 0.87 -17.60
C PRO A 213 -6.07 0.42 -18.82
N ASP A 214 -5.67 -0.69 -19.41
CA ASP A 214 -6.54 -1.42 -20.31
C ASP A 214 -7.68 -2.10 -19.52
N GLY A 215 -8.85 -2.20 -20.11
CA GLY A 215 -10.01 -2.83 -19.48
C GLY A 215 -10.80 -1.93 -18.52
N LEU A 216 -10.42 -0.67 -18.41
CA LEU A 216 -11.21 0.36 -17.72
C LEU A 216 -11.47 1.51 -18.71
N ASP A 217 -12.75 1.78 -18.98
CA ASP A 217 -13.16 2.72 -20.01
C ASP A 217 -13.28 4.17 -19.52
N TRP A 218 -13.49 4.37 -18.23
CA TRP A 218 -13.63 5.71 -17.65
C TRP A 218 -13.35 5.77 -16.15
N VAL A 219 -12.99 6.95 -15.70
CA VAL A 219 -12.94 7.34 -14.27
C VAL A 219 -13.53 8.74 -14.13
N ASP A 220 -14.38 8.93 -13.14
CA ASP A 220 -14.87 10.24 -12.71
C ASP A 220 -14.67 10.35 -11.19
N ALA A 221 -13.78 11.25 -10.79
CA ALA A 221 -13.44 11.45 -9.38
C ALA A 221 -13.30 12.94 -9.07
N ALA A 222 -13.81 13.32 -7.91
CA ALA A 222 -13.67 14.67 -7.38
C ALA A 222 -13.42 14.64 -5.87
N THR A 223 -12.76 15.66 -5.37
CA THR A 223 -12.52 15.88 -3.94
C THR A 223 -12.52 17.38 -3.62
N GLU A 224 -12.85 17.72 -2.40
CA GLU A 224 -12.72 19.09 -1.90
C GLU A 224 -11.36 19.30 -1.28
N SER A 225 -10.73 20.40 -1.61
CA SER A 225 -9.49 20.84 -0.97
C SER A 225 -9.72 22.15 -0.21
N PRO A 226 -8.80 22.57 0.67
CA PRO A 226 -8.88 23.90 1.30
C PRO A 226 -8.92 25.07 0.31
N TYR A 227 -8.57 24.82 -0.95
CA TYR A 227 -8.50 25.84 -2.02
C TYR A 227 -9.71 25.77 -2.98
N GLY A 228 -10.55 24.74 -2.87
CA GLY A 228 -11.70 24.49 -3.72
C GLY A 228 -11.71 23.09 -4.34
N PRO A 229 -12.66 22.80 -5.22
CA PRO A 229 -12.84 21.48 -5.81
C PRO A 229 -11.69 21.10 -6.73
N ILE A 230 -11.32 19.80 -6.69
CA ILE A 230 -10.38 19.18 -7.62
C ILE A 230 -11.13 18.01 -8.26
N ALA A 231 -11.14 17.95 -9.59
CA ALA A 231 -11.74 16.84 -10.31
C ALA A 231 -10.85 16.32 -11.44
N SER A 232 -10.92 15.02 -11.64
CA SER A 232 -10.27 14.31 -12.74
C SER A 232 -11.29 13.36 -13.38
N ARG A 233 -11.57 13.56 -14.66
CA ARG A 233 -12.50 12.74 -15.43
C ARG A 233 -11.83 12.32 -16.72
N TRP A 234 -11.65 11.04 -16.90
CA TRP A 234 -11.15 10.53 -18.17
C TRP A 234 -12.06 9.43 -18.71
N SER A 235 -12.09 9.34 -20.02
CA SER A 235 -12.78 8.27 -20.74
C SER A 235 -12.00 7.87 -21.98
N ARG A 236 -12.14 6.60 -22.34
CA ARG A 236 -11.57 6.01 -23.53
C ARG A 236 -12.70 5.48 -24.41
N ASP A 237 -12.63 5.79 -25.69
CA ASP A 237 -13.52 5.26 -26.71
C ASP A 237 -12.72 4.83 -27.94
N GLY A 238 -13.42 4.39 -29.01
CA GLY A 238 -12.78 3.98 -30.26
C GLY A 238 -12.02 5.10 -31.00
N GLN A 239 -12.09 6.35 -30.54
CA GLN A 239 -11.42 7.52 -31.12
C GLN A 239 -10.20 7.97 -30.31
N GLY A 240 -10.06 7.51 -29.05
CA GLY A 240 -8.92 7.84 -28.20
C GLY A 240 -9.24 8.03 -26.75
N LEU A 241 -8.33 8.71 -26.05
CA LEU A 241 -8.43 9.04 -24.63
C LEU A 241 -8.75 10.54 -24.48
N SER A 242 -9.82 10.83 -23.77
CA SER A 242 -10.17 12.18 -23.32
C SER A 242 -9.94 12.31 -21.83
N TRP A 243 -9.27 13.37 -21.41
CA TRP A 243 -9.02 13.66 -19.98
C TRP A 243 -9.35 15.13 -19.67
N LYS A 244 -10.28 15.32 -18.74
CA LYS A 244 -10.69 16.64 -18.24
C LYS A 244 -10.29 16.80 -16.79
N VAL A 245 -9.62 17.90 -16.49
CA VAL A 245 -9.13 18.27 -15.15
C VAL A 245 -9.77 19.58 -14.71
N GLU A 246 -10.16 19.65 -13.45
CA GLU A 246 -10.59 20.86 -12.76
C GLU A 246 -9.74 21.02 -11.50
N ILE A 247 -9.11 22.18 -11.34
CA ILE A 247 -8.31 22.56 -10.18
C ILE A 247 -8.67 23.97 -9.74
N PRO A 248 -8.57 24.30 -8.43
CA PRO A 248 -8.75 25.66 -7.95
C PRO A 248 -7.74 26.63 -8.59
N ALA A 249 -8.15 27.90 -8.74
CA ALA A 249 -7.30 29.00 -9.25
C ALA A 249 -6.32 29.49 -8.20
#